data_d5d571de97bf82abb3e91694dfd952c6
#
_entry.id   d5d571de97bf82abb3e91694dfd952c6
#
_cell.length_a   1.000
_cell.length_b   1.000
_cell.length_c   1.000
_cell.angle_alpha   90.00
_cell.angle_beta   90.00
_cell.angle_gamma   90.00
#
_symmetry.space_group_name_H-M   'P 1'
#
loop_
_entity.id
_entity.type
_entity.pdbx_description
1 polymer ?
#
loop_
_entity_poly.entity_id
_entity_poly.type
_entity_poly.pdbx_seq_one_letter_code
_entity_poly.pdbx_strand_id
1 'polypeptide(L)'
;MSTQKILRGITWNHSRGFTCMVATAQRFTELHPDVEIVWDKRSLQQFADMSIQQLAEKYDLLVIDHPWAGFAAGTKSILPLDEYLPAAFIANQANNSVGRSHESYSFNGHQWALAIDAATPVASSRPDLLAEKGFALPQTFDDVLALADKGLVG
;
A
#
# COMPACT_ATOMS: atom_id res chain seq x y z
N MET A 1 26.99 1.60 28.04
CA MET A 1 26.02 2.31 27.19
C MET A 1 25.53 1.29 26.17
N SER A 2 24.25 0.92 26.20
CA SER A 2 23.67 0.03 25.18
C SER A 2 23.68 0.80 23.85
N THR A 3 24.27 0.23 22.80
CA THR A 3 24.23 0.79 21.46
C THR A 3 22.80 0.67 20.95
N GLN A 4 22.16 1.78 20.65
CA GLN A 4 20.82 1.82 20.06
C GLN A 4 20.84 1.07 18.73
N LYS A 5 19.90 0.15 18.53
CA LYS A 5 19.72 -0.57 17.26
C LYS A 5 18.95 0.31 16.29
N ILE A 6 19.49 0.51 15.10
CA ILE A 6 18.81 1.28 14.03
C ILE A 6 18.20 0.30 13.03
N LEU A 7 16.90 0.43 12.79
CA LEU A 7 16.18 -0.22 11.71
C LEU A 7 15.90 0.80 10.60
N ARG A 8 16.18 0.42 9.36
CA ARG A 8 15.97 1.29 8.19
C ARG A 8 14.74 0.85 7.41
N GLY A 9 13.84 1.78 7.17
CA GLY A 9 12.65 1.59 6.36
C GLY A 9 12.68 2.42 5.08
N ILE A 10 11.98 1.97 4.06
CA ILE A 10 11.75 2.70 2.80
C ILE A 10 10.27 2.79 2.49
N THR A 11 9.79 3.99 2.14
CA THR A 11 8.41 4.27 1.76
C THR A 11 8.35 5.23 0.56
N TRP A 12 7.16 5.49 0.00
CA TRP A 12 7.06 6.50 -1.07
C TRP A 12 6.86 7.92 -0.50
N ASN A 13 7.31 8.92 -1.24
CA ASN A 13 7.26 10.31 -0.86
C ASN A 13 5.86 10.91 -1.04
N HIS A 14 4.93 10.49 -0.21
CA HIS A 14 3.57 10.97 -0.15
C HIS A 14 3.11 11.01 1.32
N SER A 15 2.21 11.93 1.67
CA SER A 15 1.70 12.07 3.06
C SER A 15 1.07 10.77 3.59
N ARG A 16 0.33 10.03 2.75
CA ARG A 16 -0.27 8.73 3.11
C ARG A 16 0.77 7.65 3.42
N GLY A 17 1.94 7.70 2.78
CA GLY A 17 2.99 6.71 2.98
C GLY A 17 4.03 7.11 4.01
N PHE A 18 4.45 8.37 4.01
CA PHE A 18 5.58 8.82 4.84
C PHE A 18 5.16 9.29 6.22
N THR A 19 4.11 10.11 6.32
CA THR A 19 3.75 10.74 7.60
C THR A 19 3.36 9.71 8.66
N CYS A 20 2.57 8.69 8.30
CA CYS A 20 2.16 7.64 9.22
C CYS A 20 3.36 6.77 9.64
N MET A 21 4.31 6.49 8.76
CA MET A 21 5.51 5.72 9.08
C MET A 21 6.41 6.46 10.07
N VAL A 22 6.62 7.76 9.86
CA VAL A 22 7.42 8.58 10.80
C VAL A 22 6.74 8.67 12.17
N ALA A 23 5.43 8.93 12.20
CA ALA A 23 4.69 9.03 13.46
C ALA A 23 4.70 7.72 14.26
N THR A 24 4.51 6.58 13.60
CA THR A 24 4.56 5.27 14.25
C THR A 24 5.98 4.90 14.69
N ALA A 25 7.00 5.25 13.91
CA ALA A 25 8.41 5.06 14.27
C ALA A 25 8.78 5.87 15.51
N GLN A 26 8.39 7.15 15.56
CA GLN A 26 8.60 8.00 16.73
C GLN A 26 7.95 7.38 17.99
N ARG A 27 6.68 6.97 17.88
CA ARG A 27 5.97 6.33 19.00
C ARG A 27 6.61 5.01 19.41
N PHE A 28 7.09 4.23 18.47
CA PHE A 28 7.79 2.98 18.76
C PHE A 28 9.09 3.23 19.56
N THR A 29 9.91 4.21 19.14
CA THR A 29 11.14 4.57 19.85
C THR A 29 10.89 5.12 21.25
N GLU A 30 9.79 5.88 21.46
CA GLU A 30 9.38 6.29 22.81
C GLU A 30 9.10 5.11 23.76
N LEU A 31 8.53 4.03 23.23
CA LEU A 31 8.21 2.81 23.99
C LEU A 31 9.41 1.85 24.08
N HIS A 32 10.33 1.90 23.12
CA HIS A 32 11.50 1.04 22.99
C HIS A 32 12.75 1.87 22.72
N PRO A 33 13.31 2.56 23.74
CA PRO A 33 14.41 3.54 23.56
C PRO A 33 15.73 2.94 23.04
N ASP A 34 15.85 1.63 23.07
CA ASP A 34 16.98 0.85 22.53
C ASP A 34 16.88 0.60 21.01
N VAL A 35 15.75 0.99 20.38
CA VAL A 35 15.52 0.84 18.94
C VAL A 35 15.09 2.17 18.32
N GLU A 36 15.75 2.54 17.24
CA GLU A 36 15.36 3.67 16.39
C GLU A 36 14.92 3.14 15.01
N ILE A 37 13.83 3.70 14.45
CA ILE A 37 13.37 3.38 13.10
C ILE A 37 13.50 4.63 12.24
N VAL A 38 14.31 4.56 11.20
CA VAL A 38 14.56 5.67 10.26
C VAL A 38 13.94 5.34 8.90
N TRP A 39 13.15 6.26 8.36
CA TRP A 39 12.45 6.08 7.09
C TRP A 39 13.07 6.93 5.98
N ASP A 40 13.56 6.28 4.92
CA ASP A 40 13.91 6.89 3.65
C ASP A 40 12.67 7.01 2.75
N LYS A 41 12.73 7.95 1.80
CA LYS A 41 11.65 8.20 0.83
C LYS A 41 12.13 7.96 -0.60
N ARG A 42 11.27 7.43 -1.45
CA ARG A 42 11.47 7.30 -2.89
C ARG A 42 10.32 7.97 -3.65
N SER A 43 10.57 8.40 -4.88
CA SER A 43 9.52 8.96 -5.73
C SER A 43 8.44 7.92 -6.04
N LEU A 44 7.26 8.37 -6.51
CA LEU A 44 6.19 7.46 -6.92
C LEU A 44 6.65 6.53 -8.04
N GLN A 45 7.42 7.02 -9.00
CA GLN A 45 8.01 6.21 -10.07
C GLN A 45 8.93 5.12 -9.51
N GLN A 46 9.85 5.49 -8.61
CA GLN A 46 10.73 4.51 -7.94
C GLN A 46 9.94 3.52 -7.07
N PHE A 47 8.81 3.94 -6.49
CA PHE A 47 7.92 3.07 -5.72
C PHE A 47 7.33 1.97 -6.59
N ALA A 48 6.93 2.29 -7.82
CA ALA A 48 6.42 1.32 -8.77
C ALA A 48 7.52 0.43 -9.37
N ASP A 49 8.69 0.96 -9.67
CA ASP A 49 9.69 0.32 -10.57
C ASP A 49 10.85 -0.36 -9.84
N MET A 50 11.16 0.01 -8.59
CA MET A 50 12.32 -0.56 -7.89
C MET A 50 12.10 -2.00 -7.46
N SER A 51 13.06 -2.86 -7.78
CA SER A 51 13.07 -4.27 -7.38
C SER A 51 13.02 -4.46 -5.86
N ILE A 52 12.09 -5.29 -5.41
CA ILE A 52 11.98 -5.71 -3.99
C ILE A 52 13.27 -6.33 -3.47
N GLN A 53 13.96 -7.14 -4.27
CA GLN A 53 15.22 -7.78 -3.89
C GLN A 53 16.29 -6.74 -3.56
N GLN A 54 16.46 -5.72 -4.41
CA GLN A 54 17.42 -4.64 -4.16
C GLN A 54 17.07 -3.81 -2.92
N LEU A 55 15.76 -3.66 -2.63
CA LEU A 55 15.32 -2.97 -1.42
C LEU A 55 15.57 -3.82 -0.17
N ALA A 56 15.30 -5.11 -0.21
CA ALA A 56 15.51 -6.03 0.90
C ALA A 56 16.99 -6.18 1.30
N GLU A 57 17.93 -5.92 0.38
CA GLU A 57 19.37 -5.88 0.68
C GLU A 57 19.78 -4.65 1.53
N LYS A 58 18.97 -3.59 1.52
CA LYS A 58 19.34 -2.28 2.11
C LYS A 58 18.47 -1.86 3.28
N TYR A 59 17.26 -2.40 3.36
CA TYR A 59 16.25 -1.97 4.31
C TYR A 59 15.65 -3.13 5.09
N ASP A 60 15.41 -2.91 6.36
CA ASP A 60 14.76 -3.87 7.28
C ASP A 60 13.23 -3.86 7.12
N LEU A 61 12.66 -2.69 6.76
CA LEU A 61 11.22 -2.48 6.63
C LEU A 61 10.90 -1.89 5.25
N LEU A 62 9.96 -2.51 4.55
CA LEU A 62 9.58 -2.10 3.20
C LEU A 62 8.10 -1.74 3.14
N VAL A 63 7.80 -0.52 2.69
CA VAL A 63 6.47 -0.21 2.15
C VAL A 63 6.54 -0.46 0.65
N ILE A 64 5.75 -1.42 0.19
CA ILE A 64 5.78 -1.91 -1.20
C ILE A 64 4.48 -1.59 -1.93
N ASP A 65 4.56 -1.44 -3.24
CA ASP A 65 3.36 -1.39 -4.07
C ASP A 65 2.76 -2.79 -4.23
N HIS A 66 1.44 -2.88 -4.27
CA HIS A 66 0.70 -4.14 -4.29
C HIS A 66 1.16 -5.13 -5.38
N PRO A 67 1.43 -4.73 -6.64
CA PRO A 67 1.85 -5.65 -7.69
C PRO A 67 3.13 -6.44 -7.36
N TRP A 68 3.96 -5.94 -6.46
CA TRP A 68 5.19 -6.60 -6.04
C TRP A 68 5.01 -7.74 -5.03
N ALA A 69 3.83 -7.84 -4.37
CA ALA A 69 3.62 -8.80 -3.30
C ALA A 69 3.74 -10.26 -3.77
N GLY A 70 3.15 -10.60 -4.91
CA GLY A 70 3.26 -11.94 -5.49
C GLY A 70 4.68 -12.30 -5.92
N PHE A 71 5.43 -11.35 -6.48
CA PHE A 71 6.84 -11.54 -6.82
C PHE A 71 7.70 -11.76 -5.56
N ALA A 72 7.48 -10.95 -4.53
CA ALA A 72 8.20 -11.07 -3.25
C ALA A 72 7.95 -12.42 -2.57
N ALA A 73 6.70 -12.90 -2.60
CA ALA A 73 6.33 -14.23 -2.12
C ALA A 73 7.01 -15.36 -2.92
N GLY A 74 7.01 -15.27 -4.25
CA GLY A 74 7.61 -16.27 -5.13
C GLY A 74 9.14 -16.34 -5.00
N THR A 75 9.80 -15.21 -4.78
CA THR A 75 11.28 -15.11 -4.63
C THR A 75 11.75 -15.20 -3.18
N LYS A 76 10.84 -15.20 -2.22
CA LYS A 76 11.13 -15.15 -0.77
C LYS A 76 12.05 -14.00 -0.39
N SER A 77 11.88 -12.86 -1.07
CA SER A 77 12.68 -11.66 -0.81
C SER A 77 12.29 -10.92 0.47
N ILE A 78 11.13 -11.23 1.04
CA ILE A 78 10.63 -10.73 2.32
C ILE A 78 10.17 -11.91 3.17
N LEU A 79 9.94 -11.67 4.46
CA LEU A 79 9.50 -12.70 5.39
C LEU A 79 7.98 -12.89 5.34
N PRO A 80 7.47 -14.13 5.44
CA PRO A 80 6.06 -14.40 5.64
C PRO A 80 5.65 -13.98 7.06
N LEU A 81 4.81 -12.96 7.18
CA LEU A 81 4.51 -12.30 8.46
C LEU A 81 3.74 -13.20 9.43
N ASP A 82 2.95 -14.12 8.93
CA ASP A 82 2.18 -15.09 9.72
C ASP A 82 3.05 -16.10 10.48
N GLU A 83 4.30 -16.30 10.07
CA GLU A 83 5.26 -17.13 10.81
C GLU A 83 5.88 -16.40 12.01
N TYR A 84 5.84 -15.06 12.05
CA TYR A 84 6.51 -14.24 13.06
C TYR A 84 5.54 -13.43 13.92
N LEU A 85 4.35 -13.16 13.43
CA LEU A 85 3.33 -12.36 14.14
C LEU A 85 2.29 -13.28 14.77
N PRO A 86 1.73 -12.92 15.94
CA PRO A 86 0.66 -13.70 16.56
C PRO A 86 -0.55 -13.87 15.63
N ALA A 87 -1.10 -15.09 15.55
CA ALA A 87 -2.27 -15.38 14.71
C ALA A 87 -3.47 -14.46 15.03
N ALA A 88 -3.67 -14.11 16.31
CA ALA A 88 -4.71 -13.18 16.72
C ALA A 88 -4.49 -11.76 16.15
N PHE A 89 -3.25 -11.32 16.00
CA PHE A 89 -2.93 -10.04 15.35
C PHE A 89 -3.25 -10.08 13.86
N ILE A 90 -2.82 -11.14 13.15
CA ILE A 90 -3.13 -11.31 11.72
C ILE A 90 -4.65 -11.35 11.49
N ALA A 91 -5.39 -12.10 12.30
CA ALA A 91 -6.86 -12.16 12.23
C ALA A 91 -7.50 -10.79 12.52
N ASN A 92 -6.98 -10.02 13.47
CA ASN A 92 -7.46 -8.67 13.74
C ASN A 92 -7.24 -7.76 12.53
N GLN A 93 -6.07 -7.80 11.89
CA GLN A 93 -5.79 -7.05 10.66
C GLN A 93 -6.75 -7.44 9.52
N ALA A 94 -6.99 -8.73 9.32
CA ALA A 94 -7.93 -9.22 8.31
C ALA A 94 -9.36 -8.70 8.53
N ASN A 95 -9.84 -8.73 9.77
CA ASN A 95 -11.20 -8.32 10.12
C ASN A 95 -11.44 -6.80 10.06
N ASN A 96 -10.37 -6.00 10.14
CA ASN A 96 -10.43 -4.54 10.17
C ASN A 96 -9.85 -3.87 8.91
N SER A 97 -9.48 -4.64 7.90
CA SER A 97 -9.00 -4.12 6.61
C SER A 97 -10.15 -3.80 5.66
N VAL A 98 -9.96 -2.79 4.81
CA VAL A 98 -10.96 -2.36 3.83
C VAL A 98 -11.07 -3.38 2.69
N GLY A 99 -12.27 -3.87 2.43
CA GLY A 99 -12.54 -4.80 1.35
C GLY A 99 -11.65 -6.04 1.41
N ARG A 100 -10.99 -6.36 0.30
CA ARG A 100 -10.04 -7.48 0.20
C ARG A 100 -8.58 -7.06 0.33
N SER A 101 -8.28 -5.89 0.84
CA SER A 101 -6.91 -5.37 0.89
C SER A 101 -5.95 -6.25 1.70
N HIS A 102 -6.39 -6.80 2.83
CA HIS A 102 -5.57 -7.75 3.60
C HIS A 102 -5.34 -9.06 2.84
N GLU A 103 -6.41 -9.65 2.34
CA GLU A 103 -6.37 -10.93 1.61
C GLU A 103 -5.48 -10.85 0.36
N SER A 104 -5.45 -9.72 -0.31
CA SER A 104 -4.68 -9.51 -1.55
C SER A 104 -3.16 -9.63 -1.37
N TYR A 105 -2.66 -9.63 -0.15
CA TYR A 105 -1.25 -9.88 0.18
C TYR A 105 -0.98 -11.33 0.65
N SER A 106 -1.95 -12.22 0.50
CA SER A 106 -1.80 -13.66 0.83
C SER A 106 -1.44 -14.45 -0.42
N PHE A 107 -0.30 -15.13 -0.40
CA PHE A 107 0.19 -15.97 -1.50
C PHE A 107 0.78 -17.26 -0.95
N ASN A 108 0.52 -18.37 -1.62
CA ASN A 108 1.07 -19.68 -1.26
C ASN A 108 0.80 -20.10 0.20
N GLY A 109 -0.34 -19.70 0.75
CA GLY A 109 -0.75 -20.04 2.12
C GLY A 109 -0.16 -19.15 3.21
N HIS A 110 0.58 -18.10 2.87
CA HIS A 110 1.20 -17.17 3.82
C HIS A 110 0.75 -15.72 3.61
N GLN A 111 0.79 -14.92 4.66
CA GLN A 111 0.58 -13.47 4.64
C GLN A 111 1.93 -12.75 4.52
N TRP A 112 2.17 -12.12 3.37
CA TRP A 112 3.48 -11.51 3.05
C TRP A 112 3.59 -10.03 3.38
N ALA A 113 2.46 -9.32 3.46
CA ALA A 113 2.44 -7.92 3.86
C ALA A 113 1.13 -7.58 4.58
N LEU A 114 1.12 -6.45 5.29
CA LEU A 114 -0.06 -5.84 5.87
C LEU A 114 -0.48 -4.64 5.03
N ALA A 115 -1.78 -4.50 4.79
CA ALA A 115 -2.31 -3.34 4.10
C ALA A 115 -2.21 -2.10 5.00
N ILE A 116 -1.48 -1.09 4.54
CA ILE A 116 -1.31 0.19 5.27
C ILE A 116 -2.05 1.34 4.59
N ASP A 117 -2.40 1.18 3.34
CA ASP A 117 -3.17 2.12 2.52
C ASP A 117 -3.96 1.34 1.46
N ALA A 118 -5.15 1.83 1.10
CA ALA A 118 -5.99 1.22 0.09
C ALA A 118 -6.46 2.29 -0.90
N ALA A 119 -5.73 2.43 -2.01
CA ALA A 119 -6.12 3.28 -3.12
C ALA A 119 -7.02 2.49 -4.09
N THR A 120 -8.11 3.09 -4.48
CA THR A 120 -9.04 2.50 -5.45
C THR A 120 -9.34 3.50 -6.55
N PRO A 121 -9.12 3.15 -7.83
CA PRO A 121 -9.60 3.96 -8.94
C PRO A 121 -11.12 4.08 -8.88
N VAL A 122 -11.62 5.30 -9.01
CA VAL A 122 -13.05 5.60 -9.03
C VAL A 122 -13.37 6.51 -10.21
N ALA A 123 -14.56 6.33 -10.79
CA ALA A 123 -15.07 7.26 -11.77
C ALA A 123 -15.51 8.56 -11.06
N SER A 124 -15.09 9.70 -11.61
CA SER A 124 -15.56 11.01 -11.19
C SER A 124 -16.40 11.61 -12.30
N SER A 125 -17.52 12.22 -11.96
CA SER A 125 -18.44 12.79 -12.93
C SER A 125 -19.00 14.14 -12.46
N ARG A 126 -19.53 14.91 -13.43
CA ARG A 126 -20.31 16.12 -13.21
C ARG A 126 -21.78 15.82 -13.59
N PRO A 127 -22.58 15.28 -12.64
CA PRO A 127 -23.94 14.88 -12.96
C PRO A 127 -24.82 16.06 -13.38
N ASP A 128 -24.56 17.28 -12.92
CA ASP A 128 -25.18 18.50 -13.35
C ASP A 128 -24.96 18.79 -14.85
N LEU A 129 -23.73 18.68 -15.34
CA LEU A 129 -23.39 18.88 -16.75
C LEU A 129 -23.92 17.75 -17.65
N LEU A 130 -23.95 16.50 -17.15
CA LEU A 130 -24.56 15.40 -17.90
C LEU A 130 -26.06 15.63 -18.07
N ALA A 131 -26.75 16.01 -16.99
CA ALA A 131 -28.19 16.30 -17.02
C ALA A 131 -28.52 17.49 -17.96
N GLU A 132 -27.72 18.56 -17.91
CA GLU A 132 -27.87 19.72 -18.82
C GLU A 132 -27.79 19.32 -20.28
N LYS A 133 -26.93 18.33 -20.60
CA LYS A 133 -26.76 17.79 -21.97
C LYS A 133 -27.74 16.64 -22.29
N GLY A 134 -28.64 16.29 -21.39
CA GLY A 134 -29.62 15.23 -21.57
C GLY A 134 -29.09 13.82 -21.42
N PHE A 135 -27.95 13.63 -20.70
CA PHE A 135 -27.36 12.33 -20.46
C PHE A 135 -27.51 11.89 -19.01
N ALA A 136 -27.73 10.59 -18.82
CA ALA A 136 -27.69 9.96 -17.50
C ALA A 136 -26.24 9.66 -17.06
N LEU A 137 -26.05 9.46 -15.75
CA LEU A 137 -24.80 8.97 -15.19
C LEU A 137 -24.51 7.55 -15.73
N PRO A 138 -23.32 7.29 -16.32
CA PRO A 138 -22.98 5.97 -16.82
C PRO A 138 -22.91 4.94 -15.70
N GLN A 139 -23.45 3.75 -15.94
CA GLN A 139 -23.45 2.63 -15.00
C GLN A 139 -22.53 1.48 -15.47
N THR A 140 -22.22 1.45 -16.74
CA THR A 140 -21.38 0.42 -17.37
C THR A 140 -20.25 1.06 -18.18
N PHE A 141 -19.25 0.27 -18.56
CA PHE A 141 -18.23 0.73 -19.50
C PHE A 141 -18.78 1.07 -20.89
N ASP A 142 -19.80 0.37 -21.33
CA ASP A 142 -20.46 0.66 -22.62
C ASP A 142 -21.12 2.03 -22.59
N ASP A 143 -21.73 2.42 -21.46
CA ASP A 143 -22.27 3.77 -21.29
C ASP A 143 -21.17 4.83 -21.33
N VAL A 144 -20.00 4.55 -20.72
CA VAL A 144 -18.84 5.45 -20.80
C VAL A 144 -18.34 5.60 -22.23
N LEU A 145 -18.22 4.51 -22.98
CA LEU A 145 -17.84 4.54 -24.41
C LEU A 145 -18.85 5.35 -25.25
N ALA A 146 -20.14 5.16 -25.01
CA ALA A 146 -21.18 5.94 -25.69
C ALA A 146 -21.13 7.45 -25.40
N LEU A 147 -20.66 7.84 -24.18
CA LEU A 147 -20.39 9.25 -23.86
C LEU A 147 -19.10 9.75 -24.51
N ALA A 148 -18.07 8.92 -24.60
CA ALA A 148 -16.80 9.25 -25.24
C ALA A 148 -17.00 9.55 -26.74
N ASP A 149 -17.80 8.75 -27.44
CA ASP A 149 -18.17 8.97 -28.85
C ASP A 149 -18.84 10.32 -29.09
N LYS A 150 -19.43 10.91 -28.07
CA LYS A 150 -20.05 12.25 -28.10
C LYS A 150 -19.13 13.37 -27.62
N GLY A 151 -17.86 13.06 -27.33
CA GLY A 151 -16.87 14.00 -26.78
C GLY A 151 -17.19 14.50 -25.36
N LEU A 152 -17.89 13.71 -24.57
CA LEU A 152 -18.32 14.05 -23.20
C LEU A 152 -17.46 13.42 -22.11
N VAL A 153 -16.40 12.72 -22.49
CA VAL A 153 -15.39 12.14 -21.58
C VAL A 153 -14.04 12.72 -21.96
N GLY A 154 -13.31 13.19 -20.98
CA GLY A 154 -11.96 13.73 -21.12
C GLY A 154 -10.91 12.89 -20.39
#